data_022b7952201168efa7e4b02f00b62260
#
_entry.id   022b7952201168efa7e4b02f00b62260
#
_cell.length_a   1.000
_cell.length_b   1.000
_cell.length_c   1.000
_cell.angle_alpha   90.00
_cell.angle_beta   90.00
_cell.angle_gamma   90.00
#
_symmetry.space_group_name_H-M   'P 1'
#
loop_
_entity.id
_entity.type
_entity.pdbx_description
1 polymer ?
#
loop_
_entity_poly.entity_id
_entity_poly.type
_entity_poly.pdbx_seq_one_letter_code
_entity_poly.pdbx_strand_id
1 'polypeptide(L)'
;MVKIRLSRAGANKRPFYHLVVTDSRNKRDGRYIERLGFYNPLGKGKEEDIRVDLDRVQFWVERGAQISDRVKKLLKLIKISREDREKIKNLKQEKRKLKKHEAKLANQAPAEEVKEEAKEEAPAEEEKK
;
A
#
# COMPACT_ATOMS: atom_id res chain seq x y z
N MET A 1 -16.79 -13.59 -17.72
CA MET A 1 -17.02 -13.38 -16.29
C MET A 1 -16.76 -11.91 -15.95
N VAL A 2 -17.76 -11.24 -15.38
CA VAL A 2 -17.70 -9.81 -15.07
C VAL A 2 -16.96 -9.58 -13.75
N LYS A 3 -16.05 -8.59 -13.74
CA LYS A 3 -15.28 -8.19 -12.55
C LYS A 3 -15.34 -6.69 -12.29
N ILE A 4 -15.45 -6.32 -11.02
CA ILE A 4 -15.29 -4.94 -10.56
C ILE A 4 -13.83 -4.76 -10.13
N ARG A 5 -13.11 -3.90 -10.85
CA ARG A 5 -11.68 -3.67 -10.62
C ARG A 5 -11.27 -2.22 -10.85
N LEU A 6 -10.01 -1.91 -10.53
CA LEU A 6 -9.42 -0.61 -10.78
C LEU A 6 -8.74 -0.60 -12.15
N SER A 7 -9.07 0.40 -12.97
CA SER A 7 -8.34 0.80 -14.16
C SER A 7 -7.45 1.98 -13.83
N ARG A 8 -6.20 1.97 -14.29
CA ARG A 8 -5.25 3.06 -14.04
C ARG A 8 -5.44 4.15 -15.09
N ALA A 9 -5.47 5.39 -14.61
CA ALA A 9 -5.42 6.61 -15.40
C ALA A 9 -4.42 7.58 -14.79
N GLY A 10 -4.29 8.77 -15.34
CA GLY A 10 -3.38 9.81 -14.86
C GLY A 10 -1.94 9.64 -15.35
N ALA A 11 -1.10 10.61 -15.00
CA ALA A 11 0.31 10.67 -15.40
C ALA A 11 1.19 9.67 -14.65
N ASN A 12 2.44 9.47 -15.09
CA ASN A 12 3.36 8.50 -14.53
C ASN A 12 3.57 8.66 -13.01
N LYS A 13 3.80 9.86 -12.51
CA LYS A 13 4.02 10.16 -11.08
C LYS A 13 2.75 10.57 -10.32
N ARG A 14 1.60 10.72 -11.00
CA ARG A 14 0.30 11.05 -10.41
C ARG A 14 -0.75 10.01 -10.80
N PRO A 15 -0.72 8.80 -10.20
CA PRO A 15 -1.67 7.76 -10.50
C PRO A 15 -3.08 8.16 -10.04
N PHE A 16 -4.05 7.91 -10.90
CA PHE A 16 -5.46 8.05 -10.64
C PHE A 16 -6.15 6.75 -11.07
N TYR A 17 -7.16 6.31 -10.36
CA TYR A 17 -7.80 5.05 -10.65
C TYR A 17 -9.31 5.22 -10.84
N HIS A 18 -9.83 4.63 -11.90
CA HIS A 18 -11.26 4.47 -12.10
C HIS A 18 -11.72 3.13 -11.55
N LEU A 19 -12.83 3.11 -10.82
CA LEU A 19 -13.53 1.90 -10.46
C LEU A 19 -14.45 1.53 -11.61
N VAL A 20 -14.22 0.37 -12.22
CA VAL A 20 -14.92 -0.04 -13.45
C VAL A 20 -15.42 -1.47 -13.36
N VAL A 21 -16.51 -1.70 -14.04
CA VAL A 21 -17.06 -3.03 -14.32
C VAL A 21 -16.59 -3.45 -15.69
N THR A 22 -15.96 -4.60 -15.79
CA THR A 22 -15.39 -5.08 -17.05
C THR A 22 -15.35 -6.60 -17.10
N ASP A 23 -15.21 -7.17 -18.29
CA ASP A 23 -14.91 -8.60 -18.44
C ASP A 23 -13.51 -8.91 -17.93
N SER A 24 -13.36 -10.08 -17.30
CA SER A 24 -12.08 -10.55 -16.76
C SER A 24 -10.99 -10.72 -17.81
N ARG A 25 -11.36 -10.98 -19.07
CA ARG A 25 -10.46 -11.18 -20.20
C ARG A 25 -9.87 -9.87 -20.73
N ASN A 26 -10.54 -8.74 -20.48
CA ASN A 26 -10.08 -7.44 -20.97
C ASN A 26 -8.80 -7.00 -20.27
N LYS A 27 -7.94 -6.25 -20.97
CA LYS A 27 -6.76 -5.60 -20.38
C LYS A 27 -7.18 -4.67 -19.25
N ARG A 28 -6.28 -4.43 -18.27
CA ARG A 28 -6.57 -3.61 -17.07
C ARG A 28 -7.16 -2.23 -17.43
N ASP A 29 -6.56 -1.54 -18.38
CA ASP A 29 -6.91 -0.17 -18.79
C ASP A 29 -7.67 -0.14 -20.13
N GLY A 30 -8.20 -1.30 -20.53
CA GLY A 30 -8.99 -1.47 -21.76
C GLY A 30 -10.45 -1.10 -21.58
N ARG A 31 -11.27 -1.51 -22.57
CA ARG A 31 -12.71 -1.27 -22.58
C ARG A 31 -13.39 -1.82 -21.33
N TYR A 32 -14.28 -1.06 -20.78
CA TYR A 32 -15.12 -1.42 -19.63
C TYR A 32 -16.61 -1.25 -19.97
N ILE A 33 -17.48 -1.88 -19.19
CA ILE A 33 -18.93 -1.84 -19.37
C ILE A 33 -19.49 -0.56 -18.74
N GLU A 34 -19.10 -0.30 -17.46
CA GLU A 34 -19.57 0.83 -16.68
C GLU A 34 -18.48 1.35 -15.75
N ARG A 35 -18.47 2.66 -15.50
CA ARG A 35 -17.62 3.31 -14.51
C ARG A 35 -18.45 3.60 -13.26
N LEU A 36 -18.06 3.01 -12.14
CA LEU A 36 -18.73 3.14 -10.84
C LEU A 36 -18.20 4.26 -9.96
N GLY A 37 -17.02 4.79 -10.28
CA GLY A 37 -16.40 5.83 -9.48
C GLY A 37 -14.91 6.00 -9.73
N PHE A 38 -14.24 6.65 -8.77
CA PHE A 38 -12.80 6.85 -8.84
C PHE A 38 -12.12 6.74 -7.48
N TYR A 39 -10.81 6.55 -7.53
CA TYR A 39 -9.92 6.55 -6.37
C TYR A 39 -8.66 7.36 -6.68
N ASN A 40 -8.42 8.41 -5.89
CA ASN A 40 -7.22 9.23 -5.94
C ASN A 40 -6.33 8.93 -4.72
N PRO A 41 -5.22 8.17 -4.86
CA PRO A 41 -4.34 7.85 -3.74
C PRO A 41 -3.49 9.03 -3.25
N LEU A 42 -3.39 10.09 -4.03
CA LEU A 42 -2.58 11.28 -3.76
C LEU A 42 -3.42 12.51 -3.41
N GLY A 43 -4.72 12.35 -3.23
CA GLY A 43 -5.61 13.44 -2.83
C GLY A 43 -5.12 14.12 -1.56
N LYS A 44 -5.05 15.46 -1.58
CA LYS A 44 -4.60 16.28 -0.45
C LYS A 44 -5.64 17.33 -0.11
N GLY A 45 -5.75 17.64 1.17
CA GLY A 45 -6.60 18.71 1.66
C GLY A 45 -8.08 18.48 1.34
N LYS A 46 -8.70 19.34 0.53
CA LYS A 46 -10.13 19.30 0.19
C LYS A 46 -10.49 18.35 -0.97
N GLU A 47 -9.49 17.73 -1.61
CA GLU A 47 -9.74 16.81 -2.72
C GLU A 47 -10.41 15.51 -2.22
N GLU A 48 -11.36 15.00 -2.99
CA GLU A 48 -11.99 13.72 -2.71
C GLU A 48 -11.02 12.57 -3.05
N ASP A 49 -10.68 11.77 -2.05
CA ASP A 49 -9.81 10.60 -2.25
C ASP A 49 -10.55 9.46 -2.94
N ILE A 50 -11.83 9.27 -2.61
CA ILE A 50 -12.64 8.15 -3.10
C ILE A 50 -14.08 8.61 -3.29
N ARG A 51 -14.60 8.39 -4.48
CA ARG A 51 -16.03 8.53 -4.79
C ARG A 51 -16.51 7.30 -5.52
N VAL A 52 -17.51 6.62 -4.98
CA VAL A 52 -18.05 5.39 -5.55
C VAL A 52 -19.55 5.36 -5.36
N ASP A 53 -20.24 5.00 -6.41
CA ASP A 53 -21.67 4.71 -6.39
C ASP A 53 -21.90 3.29 -5.84
N LEU A 54 -22.32 3.23 -4.56
CA LEU A 54 -22.51 1.96 -3.84
C LEU A 54 -23.72 1.18 -4.39
N ASP A 55 -24.77 1.86 -4.84
CA ASP A 55 -25.99 1.24 -5.35
C ASP A 55 -25.68 0.50 -6.66
N ARG A 56 -24.86 1.12 -7.51
CA ARG A 56 -24.42 0.48 -8.75
C ARG A 56 -23.45 -0.68 -8.50
N VAL A 57 -22.60 -0.57 -7.48
CA VAL A 57 -21.74 -1.69 -7.07
C VAL A 57 -22.59 -2.87 -6.62
N GLN A 58 -23.60 -2.64 -5.78
CA GLN A 58 -24.50 -3.69 -5.31
C GLN A 58 -25.27 -4.34 -6.44
N PHE A 59 -25.83 -3.56 -7.35
CA PHE A 59 -26.52 -4.02 -8.55
C PHE A 59 -25.68 -5.03 -9.36
N TRP A 60 -24.38 -4.74 -9.58
CA TRP A 60 -23.52 -5.65 -10.31
C TRP A 60 -23.13 -6.89 -9.52
N VAL A 61 -22.99 -6.77 -8.21
CA VAL A 61 -22.70 -7.92 -7.32
C VAL A 61 -23.88 -8.90 -7.31
N GLU A 62 -25.10 -8.41 -7.24
CA GLU A 62 -26.32 -9.22 -7.30
C GLU A 62 -26.44 -9.98 -8.64
N ARG A 63 -25.88 -9.42 -9.72
CA ARG A 63 -25.78 -10.08 -11.04
C ARG A 63 -24.55 -10.98 -11.20
N GLY A 64 -23.84 -11.28 -10.10
CA GLY A 64 -22.73 -12.21 -10.09
C GLY A 64 -21.38 -11.60 -10.48
N ALA A 65 -21.23 -10.27 -10.48
CA ALA A 65 -19.92 -9.66 -10.71
C ALA A 65 -18.98 -9.89 -9.53
N GLN A 66 -17.77 -10.34 -9.81
CA GLN A 66 -16.75 -10.56 -8.80
C GLN A 66 -16.02 -9.27 -8.44
N ILE A 67 -15.95 -8.95 -7.15
CA ILE A 67 -15.20 -7.79 -6.65
C ILE A 67 -13.73 -8.18 -6.43
N SER A 68 -12.79 -7.44 -7.01
CA SER A 68 -11.37 -7.63 -6.73
C SER A 68 -11.02 -7.27 -5.28
N ASP A 69 -9.99 -7.91 -4.70
CA ASP A 69 -9.61 -7.70 -3.29
C ASP A 69 -9.21 -6.25 -2.99
N ARG A 70 -8.61 -5.56 -3.96
CA ARG A 70 -8.29 -4.15 -3.81
C ARG A 70 -9.53 -3.28 -3.67
N VAL A 71 -10.57 -3.55 -4.48
CA VAL A 71 -11.85 -2.84 -4.41
C VAL A 71 -12.57 -3.16 -3.10
N LYS A 72 -12.56 -4.41 -2.62
CA LYS A 72 -13.12 -4.77 -1.30
C LYS A 72 -12.49 -3.93 -0.18
N LYS A 73 -11.17 -3.74 -0.22
CA LYS A 73 -10.45 -2.89 0.75
C LYS A 73 -10.87 -1.41 0.65
N LEU A 74 -11.05 -0.90 -0.56
CA LEU A 74 -11.51 0.49 -0.77
C LEU A 74 -12.95 0.70 -0.29
N LEU A 75 -13.86 -0.23 -0.57
CA LEU A 75 -15.24 -0.16 -0.09
C LEU A 75 -15.32 -0.15 1.45
N LYS A 76 -14.45 -0.90 2.13
CA LYS A 76 -14.32 -0.83 3.59
C LYS A 76 -13.84 0.55 4.06
N LEU A 77 -12.92 1.17 3.33
CA LEU A 77 -12.41 2.51 3.65
C LEU A 77 -13.46 3.61 3.47
N ILE A 78 -14.40 3.47 2.54
CA ILE A 78 -15.49 4.43 2.34
C ILE A 78 -16.40 4.50 3.57
N LYS A 79 -16.64 3.36 4.24
CA LYS A 79 -17.45 3.28 5.45
C LYS A 79 -16.79 3.93 6.69
N ILE A 80 -15.49 4.23 6.63
CA ILE A 80 -14.71 4.82 7.71
C ILE A 80 -14.60 6.33 7.46
N SER A 81 -14.81 7.16 8.48
CA SER A 81 -14.65 8.61 8.39
C SER A 81 -13.26 9.00 7.87
N ARG A 82 -13.17 10.16 7.21
CA ARG A 82 -11.90 10.68 6.67
C ARG A 82 -10.84 10.87 7.75
N GLU A 83 -11.25 11.41 8.90
CA GLU A 83 -10.37 11.63 10.06
C GLU A 83 -9.80 10.33 10.62
N ASP A 84 -10.64 9.30 10.73
CA ASP A 84 -10.20 7.97 11.20
C ASP A 84 -9.27 7.29 10.20
N ARG A 85 -9.45 7.54 8.90
CA ARG A 85 -8.52 7.07 7.85
C ARG A 85 -7.13 7.68 8.00
N GLU A 86 -7.04 8.97 8.32
CA GLU A 86 -5.77 9.66 8.56
C GLU A 86 -5.09 9.16 9.83
N LYS A 87 -5.83 8.96 10.92
CA LYS A 87 -5.31 8.34 12.16
C LYS A 87 -4.73 6.94 11.90
N ILE A 88 -5.46 6.10 11.16
CA ILE A 88 -4.99 4.75 10.78
C ILE A 88 -3.72 4.81 9.91
N LYS A 89 -3.64 5.78 9.00
CA LYS A 89 -2.48 5.98 8.13
C LYS A 89 -1.24 6.39 8.94
N ASN A 90 -1.40 7.32 9.88
CA ASN A 90 -0.34 7.80 10.76
C ASN A 90 0.17 6.68 11.67
N LEU A 91 -0.71 5.94 12.34
CA LEU A 91 -0.36 4.79 13.17
C LEU A 91 0.40 3.70 12.39
N LYS A 92 0.01 3.44 11.14
CA LYS A 92 0.74 2.49 10.28
C LYS A 92 2.13 3.00 9.89
N GLN A 93 2.27 4.31 9.70
CA GLN A 93 3.55 4.93 9.38
C GLN A 93 4.51 4.87 10.56
N GLU A 94 4.02 5.15 11.77
CA GLU A 94 4.80 5.04 13.02
C GLU A 94 5.25 3.60 13.28
N LYS A 95 4.35 2.62 13.18
CA LYS A 95 4.70 1.19 13.30
C LYS A 95 5.75 0.76 12.27
N ARG A 96 5.71 1.31 11.05
CA ARG A 96 6.74 1.04 10.03
C ARG A 96 8.07 1.67 10.36
N LYS A 97 8.08 2.89 10.92
CA LYS A 97 9.32 3.57 11.36
C LYS A 97 9.96 2.81 12.53
N LEU A 98 9.17 2.42 13.54
CA LEU A 98 9.62 1.62 14.68
C LEU A 98 10.24 0.30 14.23
N LYS A 99 9.52 -0.47 13.40
CA LYS A 99 10.03 -1.75 12.87
C LYS A 99 11.31 -1.60 12.05
N LYS A 100 11.44 -0.48 11.30
CA LYS A 100 12.67 -0.18 10.55
C LYS A 100 13.84 0.22 11.48
N HIS A 101 13.54 0.89 12.57
CA HIS A 101 14.53 1.26 13.59
C HIS A 101 15.01 0.02 14.35
N GLU A 102 14.11 -0.85 14.79
CA GLU A 102 14.43 -2.14 15.43
C GLU A 102 15.30 -3.03 14.53
N ALA A 103 14.93 -3.14 13.25
CA ALA A 103 15.71 -3.90 12.28
C ALA A 103 17.10 -3.30 12.03
N LYS A 104 17.25 -1.98 12.16
CA LYS A 104 18.53 -1.30 12.01
C LYS A 104 19.43 -1.51 13.24
N LEU A 105 18.86 -1.50 14.44
CA LEU A 105 19.55 -1.83 15.70
C LEU A 105 20.00 -3.29 15.74
N ALA A 106 19.12 -4.22 15.32
CA ALA A 106 19.46 -5.65 15.28
C ALA A 106 20.58 -5.96 14.28
N ASN A 107 20.72 -5.19 13.19
CA ASN A 107 21.81 -5.35 12.24
C ASN A 107 23.12 -4.64 12.64
N GLN A 108 23.09 -3.77 13.66
CA GLN A 108 24.28 -3.07 14.16
C GLN A 108 24.92 -3.82 15.33
N ALA A 109 24.17 -4.58 16.12
CA ALA A 109 24.68 -5.34 17.26
C ALA A 109 25.82 -6.35 16.91
N PRO A 110 25.79 -7.10 15.79
CA PRO A 110 26.89 -8.03 15.48
C PRO A 110 28.15 -7.36 14.94
N ALA A 111 28.12 -6.06 14.61
CA ALA A 111 29.29 -5.37 14.05
C ALA A 111 30.18 -4.71 15.13
N GLU A 112 29.68 -4.52 16.33
CA GLU A 112 30.46 -4.01 17.48
C GLU A 112 31.18 -5.13 18.20
N GLU A 113 30.58 -6.31 18.37
CA GLU A 113 31.24 -7.48 19.00
C GLU A 113 32.45 -7.96 18.19
N VAL A 114 32.36 -7.95 16.84
CA VAL A 114 33.48 -8.34 15.96
C VAL A 114 34.62 -7.32 15.97
N LYS A 115 34.36 -6.05 16.34
CA LYS A 115 35.41 -5.02 16.43
C LYS A 115 36.11 -5.02 17.80
N GLU A 116 35.47 -5.51 18.85
CA GLU A 116 36.04 -5.61 20.19
C GLU A 116 36.93 -6.86 20.30
N GLU A 117 36.54 -8.00 19.74
CA GLU A 117 37.38 -9.21 19.64
C GLU A 117 38.64 -8.99 18.79
N ALA A 118 38.51 -8.23 17.65
CA ALA A 118 39.69 -7.92 16.82
C ALA A 118 40.68 -6.91 17.43
N LYS A 119 40.31 -6.24 18.51
CA LYS A 119 41.22 -5.34 19.27
C LYS A 119 41.91 -6.04 20.43
N GLU A 120 41.37 -7.15 20.91
CA GLU A 120 41.94 -7.91 22.03
C GLU A 120 42.99 -8.96 21.60
N GLU A 121 43.00 -9.34 20.30
CA GLU A 121 43.98 -10.30 19.73
C GLU A 121 45.27 -9.67 19.17
N ALA A 122 45.47 -8.36 19.27
CA ALA A 122 46.63 -7.69 18.70
C ALA A 122 47.55 -7.00 19.70
N PRO A 123 48.02 -7.67 20.80
CA PRO A 123 49.38 -7.42 21.30
C PRO A 123 50.05 -8.67 21.89
N ALA A 124 50.60 -9.55 21.08
CA ALA A 124 51.50 -10.61 21.59
C ALA A 124 52.53 -11.10 20.55
N GLU A 125 53.00 -10.27 19.61
CA GLU A 125 54.09 -10.66 18.70
C GLU A 125 55.13 -9.57 18.42
N GLU A 126 55.57 -8.82 19.44
CA GLU A 126 56.79 -8.00 19.35
C GLU A 126 57.60 -8.01 20.63
N GLU A 127 58.11 -9.17 21.04
CA GLU A 127 59.30 -9.25 21.93
C GLU A 127 59.99 -10.60 21.71
N LYS A 128 60.76 -10.71 20.61
CA LYS A 128 61.96 -11.59 20.55
C LYS A 128 62.74 -11.31 19.27
N LYS A 129 63.64 -10.33 19.34
CA LYS A 129 64.97 -10.41 18.69
C LYS A 129 65.92 -9.45 19.35
#